data_7c194303e4144a8a982e148fb3e73b36
#
_entry.id   7c194303e4144a8a982e148fb3e73b36
#
_cell.length_a   1.000
_cell.length_b   1.000
_cell.length_c   1.000
_cell.angle_alpha   90.00
_cell.angle_beta   90.00
_cell.angle_gamma   90.00
#
_symmetry.space_group_name_H-M   'P 1'
#
loop_
_entity.id
_entity.type
_entity.pdbx_description
1 polymer ?
#
loop_
_entity_poly.entity_id
_entity_poly.type
_entity_poly.pdbx_seq_one_letter_code
_entity_poly.pdbx_strand_id
1 'polypeptide(L)'
;MKIAVVGSYGAGLTMRVPKAPAAGETVSGGLFDSGAGGKGSNQAVGAARLGAEVALLTAVGDDEFGRAARELWRREGVSVEHVITAGAPTMVGFILVEPSGENRIAIAPGALDELDAAAVDAFRAEIACADVLVVSMEIPEEAVVAALRAGRESGTRTLLNPAPARPLPDACWPLIDVLTPNQTEAPVLLGLDEGHGLGDEDLARALRERTGGTVVITRGGEGALVAQDTGVTAVPPHPARTVVDTTGAGDSFTAAFAVALAEGRPVDRAVEYATVAGAHTVSIAGVIPALPTRAQLNARIGSAS
;
A
#
# COMPACT_ATOMS: atom_id res chain seq x y z
N MET A 1 15.47 1.05 13.07
CA MET A 1 14.18 1.60 12.67
C MET A 1 13.17 0.47 12.61
N LYS A 2 12.03 0.71 13.20
CA LYS A 2 10.96 -0.27 13.29
C LYS A 2 9.69 0.28 12.62
N ILE A 3 9.03 -0.55 11.85
CA ILE A 3 7.79 -0.19 11.14
C ILE A 3 6.70 -1.19 11.55
N ALA A 4 5.59 -0.67 12.04
CA ALA A 4 4.37 -1.43 12.23
C ALA A 4 3.50 -1.28 10.98
N VAL A 5 2.94 -2.38 10.48
CA VAL A 5 2.04 -2.38 9.32
C VAL A 5 0.72 -3.01 9.72
N VAL A 6 -0.39 -2.31 9.50
CA VAL A 6 -1.74 -2.83 9.63
C VAL A 6 -2.40 -2.79 8.27
N GLY A 7 -2.67 -3.95 7.70
CA GLY A 7 -3.17 -3.99 6.33
C GLY A 7 -3.45 -5.41 5.82
N SER A 8 -3.80 -5.48 4.54
CA SER A 8 -4.25 -6.68 3.88
C SER A 8 -3.13 -7.63 3.46
N TYR A 9 -3.51 -8.89 3.33
CA TYR A 9 -2.88 -9.88 2.47
C TYR A 9 -3.97 -10.58 1.66
N GLY A 10 -3.65 -10.96 0.43
CA GLY A 10 -4.51 -11.81 -0.39
C GLY A 10 -3.73 -12.54 -1.47
N ALA A 11 -4.26 -13.67 -1.89
CA ALA A 11 -3.76 -14.38 -3.05
C ALA A 11 -4.36 -13.80 -4.34
N GLY A 12 -3.52 -13.29 -5.24
CA GLY A 12 -3.93 -12.88 -6.58
C GLY A 12 -3.99 -14.09 -7.50
N LEU A 13 -5.16 -14.41 -8.05
CA LEU A 13 -5.36 -15.46 -9.03
C LEU A 13 -5.65 -14.81 -10.37
N THR A 14 -4.65 -14.75 -11.23
CA THR A 14 -4.74 -14.09 -12.53
C THR A 14 -4.94 -15.09 -13.64
N MET A 15 -5.98 -14.89 -14.44
CA MET A 15 -6.20 -15.66 -15.66
C MET A 15 -6.19 -14.72 -16.86
N ARG A 16 -5.21 -14.91 -17.75
CA ARG A 16 -5.18 -14.24 -19.05
C ARG A 16 -5.98 -15.05 -20.04
N VAL A 17 -7.06 -14.49 -20.53
CA VAL A 17 -8.04 -15.18 -21.40
C VAL A 17 -8.12 -14.51 -22.78
N PRO A 18 -8.47 -15.24 -23.85
CA PRO A 18 -8.68 -14.64 -25.17
C PRO A 18 -9.80 -13.58 -25.18
N LYS A 19 -10.80 -13.77 -24.33
CA LYS A 19 -11.89 -12.83 -24.03
C LYS A 19 -12.50 -13.18 -22.67
N ALA A 20 -13.12 -12.23 -21.99
CA ALA A 20 -13.91 -12.52 -20.80
C ALA A 20 -15.19 -13.29 -21.17
N PRO A 21 -15.55 -14.36 -20.43
CA PRO A 21 -16.76 -15.12 -20.70
C PRO A 21 -18.01 -14.27 -20.46
N ALA A 22 -18.98 -14.37 -21.35
CA ALA A 22 -20.33 -13.87 -21.13
C ALA A 22 -21.10 -14.78 -20.17
N ALA A 23 -22.27 -14.34 -19.69
CA ALA A 23 -23.12 -15.18 -18.83
C ALA A 23 -23.47 -16.49 -19.53
N GLY A 24 -23.19 -17.63 -18.88
CA GLY A 24 -23.40 -18.99 -19.42
C GLY A 24 -22.34 -19.46 -20.42
N GLU A 25 -21.32 -18.66 -20.69
CA GLU A 25 -20.24 -19.03 -21.63
C GLU A 25 -19.05 -19.66 -20.88
N THR A 26 -18.43 -20.68 -21.52
CA THR A 26 -17.14 -21.23 -21.11
C THR A 26 -16.07 -20.83 -22.11
N VAL A 27 -15.02 -20.19 -21.66
CA VAL A 27 -13.85 -19.83 -22.48
C VAL A 27 -12.66 -20.68 -22.03
N SER A 28 -11.97 -21.28 -23.02
CA SER A 28 -10.77 -22.09 -22.80
C SER A 28 -9.54 -21.45 -23.46
N GLY A 29 -8.33 -21.96 -23.15
CA GLY A 29 -7.07 -21.47 -23.71
C GLY A 29 -6.44 -20.33 -22.95
N GLY A 30 -6.85 -20.11 -21.68
CA GLY A 30 -6.25 -19.13 -20.81
C GLY A 30 -4.89 -19.56 -20.24
N LEU A 31 -4.12 -18.57 -19.79
CA LEU A 31 -2.90 -18.76 -18.98
C LEU A 31 -3.20 -18.36 -17.54
N PHE A 32 -2.89 -19.27 -16.61
CA PHE A 32 -3.08 -19.01 -15.18
C PHE A 32 -1.77 -18.66 -14.51
N ASP A 33 -1.83 -17.69 -13.62
CA ASP A 33 -0.77 -17.30 -12.71
C ASP A 33 -1.35 -16.99 -11.33
N SER A 34 -0.57 -17.23 -10.28
CA SER A 34 -0.96 -16.88 -8.91
C SER A 34 0.22 -16.25 -8.17
N GLY A 35 -0.07 -15.27 -7.35
CA GLY A 35 0.95 -14.55 -6.61
C GLY A 35 0.44 -14.01 -5.28
N ALA A 36 1.39 -13.74 -4.40
CA ALA A 36 1.11 -13.01 -3.17
C ALA A 36 0.80 -11.54 -3.51
N GLY A 37 -0.22 -11.00 -2.87
CA GLY A 37 -0.69 -9.63 -3.00
C GLY A 37 -1.18 -9.10 -1.65
N GLY A 38 -2.01 -8.05 -1.72
CA GLY A 38 -2.46 -7.29 -0.57
C GLY A 38 -1.49 -6.17 -0.22
N LYS A 39 -2.04 -4.96 -0.11
CA LYS A 39 -1.23 -3.73 0.06
C LYS A 39 -0.39 -3.77 1.33
N GLY A 40 -0.99 -4.22 2.45
CA GLY A 40 -0.27 -4.33 3.72
C GLY A 40 0.92 -5.28 3.63
N SER A 41 0.74 -6.46 3.05
CA SER A 41 1.81 -7.43 2.84
C SER A 41 2.92 -6.88 1.93
N ASN A 42 2.55 -6.24 0.81
CA ASN A 42 3.51 -5.67 -0.12
C ASN A 42 4.34 -4.56 0.55
N GLN A 43 3.70 -3.69 1.31
CA GLN A 43 4.36 -2.60 2.04
C GLN A 43 5.28 -3.13 3.15
N ALA A 44 4.85 -4.18 3.87
CA ALA A 44 5.66 -4.84 4.89
C ALA A 44 6.92 -5.49 4.29
N VAL A 45 6.77 -6.27 3.22
CA VAL A 45 7.90 -6.89 2.51
C VAL A 45 8.83 -5.83 1.93
N GLY A 46 8.27 -4.79 1.30
CA GLY A 46 9.05 -3.67 0.78
C GLY A 46 9.90 -2.98 1.85
N ALA A 47 9.30 -2.69 3.01
CA ALA A 47 10.01 -2.07 4.13
C ALA A 47 11.12 -2.98 4.71
N ALA A 48 10.86 -4.29 4.84
CA ALA A 48 11.84 -5.25 5.31
C ALA A 48 13.04 -5.36 4.35
N ARG A 49 12.81 -5.43 3.03
CA ARG A 49 13.87 -5.42 2.01
C ARG A 49 14.71 -4.14 2.03
N LEU A 50 14.13 -3.05 2.49
CA LEU A 50 14.83 -1.78 2.70
C LEU A 50 15.50 -1.68 4.08
N GLY A 51 15.52 -2.78 4.84
CA GLY A 51 16.27 -2.92 6.09
C GLY A 51 15.55 -2.45 7.34
N ALA A 52 14.22 -2.30 7.32
CA ALA A 52 13.42 -2.08 8.51
C ALA A 52 13.17 -3.38 9.28
N GLU A 53 13.08 -3.32 10.60
CA GLU A 53 12.40 -4.32 11.41
C GLU A 53 10.90 -4.11 11.25
N VAL A 54 10.16 -5.13 10.80
CA VAL A 54 8.75 -4.98 10.45
C VAL A 54 7.89 -5.94 11.24
N ALA A 55 6.88 -5.40 11.93
CA ALA A 55 5.78 -6.13 12.52
C ALA A 55 4.52 -5.95 11.65
N LEU A 56 3.86 -7.05 11.29
CA LEU A 56 2.66 -7.04 10.44
C LEU A 56 1.45 -7.55 11.22
N LEU A 57 0.39 -6.75 11.23
CA LEU A 57 -0.95 -7.17 11.62
C LEU A 57 -1.81 -7.33 10.35
N THR A 58 -2.27 -8.55 10.12
CA THR A 58 -3.19 -8.96 9.05
C THR A 58 -3.89 -10.25 9.46
N ALA A 59 -4.83 -10.73 8.64
CA ALA A 59 -5.51 -11.99 8.87
C ALA A 59 -5.43 -12.89 7.63
N VAL A 60 -5.23 -14.19 7.86
CA VAL A 60 -5.23 -15.25 6.84
C VAL A 60 -5.99 -16.47 7.34
N GLY A 61 -6.53 -17.28 6.43
CA GLY A 61 -7.16 -18.55 6.77
C GLY A 61 -6.15 -19.65 7.09
N ASP A 62 -6.64 -20.74 7.68
CA ASP A 62 -5.86 -21.99 7.80
C ASP A 62 -5.92 -22.80 6.50
N ASP A 63 -5.46 -22.22 5.43
CA ASP A 63 -5.44 -22.79 4.09
C ASP A 63 -4.03 -22.69 3.46
N GLU A 64 -3.89 -23.17 2.23
CA GLU A 64 -2.59 -23.15 1.57
C GLU A 64 -2.10 -21.71 1.26
N PHE A 65 -3.00 -20.76 0.99
CA PHE A 65 -2.63 -19.37 0.77
C PHE A 65 -2.13 -18.71 2.05
N GLY A 66 -2.77 -18.98 3.19
CA GLY A 66 -2.31 -18.49 4.50
C GLY A 66 -0.96 -19.08 4.91
N ARG A 67 -0.74 -20.37 4.64
CA ARG A 67 0.58 -21.01 4.89
C ARG A 67 1.67 -20.42 4.00
N ALA A 68 1.39 -20.26 2.70
CA ALA A 68 2.33 -19.64 1.76
C ALA A 68 2.66 -18.17 2.11
N ALA A 69 1.68 -17.42 2.59
CA ALA A 69 1.87 -16.05 3.08
C ALA A 69 2.85 -16.00 4.26
N ARG A 70 2.64 -16.84 5.29
CA ARG A 70 3.51 -16.89 6.46
C ARG A 70 4.94 -17.31 6.11
N GLU A 71 5.10 -18.22 5.15
CA GLU A 71 6.41 -18.61 4.64
C GLU A 71 7.10 -17.46 3.90
N LEU A 72 6.37 -16.73 3.04
CA LEU A 72 6.86 -15.53 2.38
C LEU A 72 7.38 -14.53 3.41
N TRP A 73 6.56 -14.14 4.39
CA TRP A 73 6.94 -13.13 5.37
C TRP A 73 8.15 -13.54 6.21
N ARG A 74 8.23 -14.79 6.67
CA ARG A 74 9.43 -15.29 7.39
C ARG A 74 10.69 -15.20 6.54
N ARG A 75 10.60 -15.59 5.25
CA ARG A 75 11.73 -15.52 4.31
C ARG A 75 12.18 -14.08 4.06
N GLU A 76 11.23 -13.15 4.02
CA GLU A 76 11.50 -11.71 3.81
C GLU A 76 11.82 -10.95 5.11
N GLY A 77 11.86 -11.62 6.26
CA GLY A 77 12.21 -11.02 7.54
C GLY A 77 11.10 -10.18 8.18
N VAL A 78 9.83 -10.39 7.78
CA VAL A 78 8.66 -9.76 8.41
C VAL A 78 8.18 -10.64 9.57
N SER A 79 7.94 -10.03 10.75
CA SER A 79 7.38 -10.74 11.90
C SER A 79 5.94 -11.19 11.63
N VAL A 80 5.67 -12.46 11.95
CA VAL A 80 4.34 -13.09 11.78
C VAL A 80 3.62 -13.33 13.11
N GLU A 81 4.13 -12.82 14.21
CA GLU A 81 3.61 -13.10 15.56
C GLU A 81 2.18 -12.60 15.76
N HIS A 82 1.84 -11.50 15.10
CA HIS A 82 0.52 -10.88 15.19
C HIS A 82 -0.38 -11.17 13.96
N VAL A 83 0.04 -12.07 13.08
CA VAL A 83 -0.81 -12.50 11.96
C VAL A 83 -1.90 -13.42 12.48
N ILE A 84 -3.15 -13.03 12.33
CA ILE A 84 -4.32 -13.78 12.79
C ILE A 84 -4.54 -14.99 11.88
N THR A 85 -4.87 -16.13 12.47
CA THR A 85 -5.43 -17.27 11.75
C THR A 85 -6.94 -17.23 11.95
N ALA A 86 -7.66 -16.83 10.92
CA ALA A 86 -9.11 -16.67 10.93
C ALA A 86 -9.84 -17.99 10.64
N GLY A 87 -11.12 -18.04 10.98
CA GLY A 87 -11.99 -19.17 10.63
C GLY A 87 -12.40 -19.16 9.14
N ALA A 88 -12.43 -17.98 8.52
CA ALA A 88 -12.71 -17.80 7.11
C ALA A 88 -11.47 -18.08 6.23
N PRO A 89 -11.64 -18.46 4.95
CA PRO A 89 -10.53 -18.61 4.00
C PRO A 89 -9.72 -17.32 3.82
N THR A 90 -8.45 -17.47 3.44
CA THR A 90 -7.60 -16.33 3.07
C THR A 90 -8.24 -15.53 1.93
N MET A 91 -8.10 -14.19 1.97
CA MET A 91 -8.54 -13.31 0.88
C MET A 91 -8.00 -13.78 -0.47
N VAL A 92 -8.89 -13.78 -1.47
CA VAL A 92 -8.55 -14.06 -2.85
C VAL A 92 -9.03 -12.92 -3.75
N GLY A 93 -8.14 -12.43 -4.61
CA GLY A 93 -8.46 -11.58 -5.73
C GLY A 93 -8.44 -12.38 -7.03
N PHE A 94 -9.59 -12.53 -7.68
CA PHE A 94 -9.70 -13.18 -8.99
C PHE A 94 -9.62 -12.14 -10.08
N ILE A 95 -8.63 -12.25 -10.97
CA ILE A 95 -8.31 -11.25 -11.98
C ILE A 95 -8.38 -11.89 -13.36
N LEU A 96 -9.33 -11.45 -14.19
CA LEU A 96 -9.37 -11.80 -15.61
C LEU A 96 -8.70 -10.69 -16.42
N VAL A 97 -7.78 -11.03 -17.32
CA VAL A 97 -7.06 -10.08 -18.16
C VAL A 97 -7.25 -10.46 -19.62
N GLU A 98 -7.76 -9.54 -20.44
CA GLU A 98 -7.92 -9.70 -21.88
C GLU A 98 -6.67 -9.21 -22.65
N PRO A 99 -6.49 -9.59 -23.94
CA PRO A 99 -5.34 -9.16 -24.74
C PRO A 99 -5.26 -7.63 -24.94
N SER A 100 -6.37 -6.91 -24.78
CA SER A 100 -6.44 -5.44 -24.78
C SER A 100 -5.77 -4.81 -23.55
N GLY A 101 -5.50 -5.62 -22.50
CA GLY A 101 -5.07 -5.16 -21.18
C GLY A 101 -6.24 -4.81 -20.25
N GLU A 102 -7.49 -4.87 -20.75
CA GLU A 102 -8.66 -4.70 -19.88
C GLU A 102 -8.72 -5.83 -18.86
N ASN A 103 -9.01 -5.47 -17.61
CA ASN A 103 -9.13 -6.42 -16.52
C ASN A 103 -10.49 -6.35 -15.83
N ARG A 104 -10.89 -7.47 -15.25
CA ARG A 104 -12.04 -7.58 -14.36
C ARG A 104 -11.60 -8.27 -13.09
N ILE A 105 -11.88 -7.62 -11.96
CA ILE A 105 -11.39 -8.06 -10.65
C ILE A 105 -12.59 -8.33 -9.75
N ALA A 106 -12.60 -9.49 -9.12
CA ALA A 106 -13.51 -9.83 -8.03
C ALA A 106 -12.68 -10.20 -6.80
N ILE A 107 -13.05 -9.66 -5.63
CA ILE A 107 -12.35 -9.90 -4.37
C ILE A 107 -13.30 -10.59 -3.41
N ALA A 108 -12.83 -11.69 -2.81
CA ALA A 108 -13.44 -12.32 -1.65
C ALA A 108 -12.55 -11.99 -0.44
N PRO A 109 -12.97 -11.09 0.48
CA PRO A 109 -12.13 -10.60 1.58
C PRO A 109 -11.82 -11.69 2.60
N GLY A 110 -12.74 -12.62 2.84
CA GLY A 110 -12.51 -13.80 3.67
C GLY A 110 -11.96 -13.45 5.05
N ALA A 111 -10.80 -13.98 5.38
CA ALA A 111 -10.12 -13.80 6.66
C ALA A 111 -9.92 -12.33 7.08
N LEU A 112 -9.81 -11.41 6.12
CA LEU A 112 -9.63 -9.98 6.44
C LEU A 112 -10.86 -9.37 7.12
N ASP A 113 -12.06 -9.90 6.90
CA ASP A 113 -13.27 -9.42 7.57
C ASP A 113 -13.25 -9.70 9.10
N GLU A 114 -12.35 -10.58 9.57
CA GLU A 114 -12.13 -10.86 10.99
C GLU A 114 -11.10 -9.92 11.65
N LEU A 115 -10.49 -9.01 10.87
CA LEU A 115 -9.56 -8.01 11.39
C LEU A 115 -10.34 -6.84 12.00
N ASP A 116 -10.48 -6.85 13.30
CA ASP A 116 -11.29 -5.90 14.08
C ASP A 116 -10.45 -4.97 14.99
N ALA A 117 -11.11 -4.14 15.76
CA ALA A 117 -10.47 -3.25 16.71
C ALA A 117 -9.75 -4.01 17.84
N ALA A 118 -10.23 -5.19 18.25
CA ALA A 118 -9.58 -5.98 19.29
C ALA A 118 -8.26 -6.58 18.82
N ALA A 119 -8.17 -6.96 17.55
CA ALA A 119 -6.91 -7.36 16.92
C ALA A 119 -5.87 -6.24 16.93
N VAL A 120 -6.30 -5.01 16.64
CA VAL A 120 -5.43 -3.82 16.71
C VAL A 120 -5.00 -3.54 18.16
N ASP A 121 -5.89 -3.70 19.14
CA ASP A 121 -5.54 -3.53 20.55
C ASP A 121 -4.48 -4.54 21.00
N ALA A 122 -4.55 -5.78 20.54
CA ALA A 122 -3.51 -6.78 20.80
C ALA A 122 -2.16 -6.44 20.14
N PHE A 123 -2.18 -5.64 19.07
CA PHE A 123 -0.98 -5.17 18.34
C PHE A 123 -0.42 -3.83 18.86
N ARG A 124 -1.08 -3.19 19.82
CA ARG A 124 -0.76 -1.85 20.32
C ARG A 124 0.69 -1.69 20.79
N ALA A 125 1.29 -2.72 21.39
CA ALA A 125 2.68 -2.68 21.83
C ALA A 125 3.66 -2.55 20.67
N GLU A 126 3.38 -3.21 19.54
CA GLU A 126 4.18 -3.11 18.33
C GLU A 126 4.07 -1.71 17.70
N ILE A 127 2.84 -1.14 17.70
CA ILE A 127 2.61 0.24 17.25
C ILE A 127 3.41 1.23 18.10
N ALA A 128 3.35 1.10 19.44
CA ALA A 128 4.02 2.01 20.36
C ALA A 128 5.55 1.94 20.26
N CYS A 129 6.12 0.81 19.83
CA CYS A 129 7.56 0.63 19.64
C CYS A 129 8.05 1.01 18.24
N ALA A 130 7.13 1.33 17.30
CA ALA A 130 7.48 1.64 15.92
C ALA A 130 7.82 3.13 15.73
N ASP A 131 8.73 3.41 14.79
CA ASP A 131 9.02 4.78 14.33
C ASP A 131 7.90 5.30 13.42
N VAL A 132 7.30 4.40 12.63
CA VAL A 132 6.18 4.68 11.70
C VAL A 132 5.18 3.53 11.74
N LEU A 133 3.90 3.89 11.83
CA LEU A 133 2.77 3.00 11.58
C LEU A 133 2.25 3.22 10.17
N VAL A 134 2.27 2.18 9.35
CA VAL A 134 1.67 2.18 8.01
C VAL A 134 0.32 1.48 8.06
N VAL A 135 -0.72 2.15 7.57
CA VAL A 135 -2.08 1.60 7.49
C VAL A 135 -2.55 1.66 6.04
N SER A 136 -3.10 0.56 5.51
CA SER A 136 -3.80 0.54 4.21
C SER A 136 -5.30 0.38 4.41
N MET A 137 -6.10 0.84 3.44
CA MET A 137 -7.58 0.81 3.57
C MET A 137 -8.21 -0.45 2.95
N GLU A 138 -7.43 -1.44 2.58
CA GLU A 138 -7.91 -2.74 2.08
C GLU A 138 -8.25 -3.72 3.23
N ILE A 139 -8.74 -3.19 4.34
CA ILE A 139 -9.16 -3.88 5.55
C ILE A 139 -10.46 -3.23 6.10
N PRO A 140 -11.16 -3.85 7.06
CA PRO A 140 -12.34 -3.25 7.68
C PRO A 140 -12.07 -1.85 8.24
N GLU A 141 -13.07 -0.97 8.11
CA GLU A 141 -12.96 0.43 8.55
C GLU A 141 -12.64 0.54 10.04
N GLU A 142 -13.25 -0.30 10.87
CA GLU A 142 -13.00 -0.30 12.31
C GLU A 142 -11.53 -0.59 12.66
N ALA A 143 -10.86 -1.49 11.92
CA ALA A 143 -9.44 -1.76 12.08
C ALA A 143 -8.58 -0.56 11.67
N VAL A 144 -8.93 0.12 10.55
CA VAL A 144 -8.26 1.36 10.12
C VAL A 144 -8.37 2.43 11.21
N VAL A 145 -9.58 2.68 11.71
CA VAL A 145 -9.84 3.69 12.75
C VAL A 145 -9.08 3.37 14.04
N ALA A 146 -9.13 2.10 14.47
CA ALA A 146 -8.43 1.64 15.68
C ALA A 146 -6.91 1.80 15.54
N ALA A 147 -6.34 1.44 14.38
CA ALA A 147 -4.89 1.55 14.12
C ALA A 147 -4.42 3.01 14.14
N LEU A 148 -5.12 3.91 13.45
CA LEU A 148 -4.80 5.34 13.45
C LEU A 148 -4.88 5.93 14.86
N ARG A 149 -5.92 5.57 15.64
CA ARG A 149 -6.08 6.00 17.03
C ARG A 149 -4.93 5.49 17.90
N ALA A 150 -4.59 4.20 17.79
CA ALA A 150 -3.48 3.61 18.53
C ALA A 150 -2.15 4.30 18.23
N GLY A 151 -1.87 4.60 16.95
CA GLY A 151 -0.68 5.36 16.55
C GLY A 151 -0.66 6.75 17.19
N ARG A 152 -1.76 7.49 17.12
CA ARG A 152 -1.86 8.83 17.72
C ARG A 152 -1.68 8.82 19.23
N GLU A 153 -2.31 7.88 19.94
CA GLU A 153 -2.20 7.74 21.39
C GLU A 153 -0.80 7.33 21.84
N SER A 154 -0.08 6.57 21.04
CA SER A 154 1.30 6.14 21.30
C SER A 154 2.35 7.19 20.90
N GLY A 155 1.97 8.24 20.17
CA GLY A 155 2.90 9.20 19.58
C GLY A 155 3.70 8.64 18.39
N THR A 156 3.30 7.51 17.84
CA THR A 156 3.89 6.89 16.65
C THR A 156 3.39 7.63 15.41
N ARG A 157 4.30 7.99 14.49
CA ARG A 157 3.94 8.65 13.24
C ARG A 157 3.04 7.76 12.39
N THR A 158 1.83 8.23 12.08
CA THR A 158 0.86 7.50 11.26
C THR A 158 1.01 7.85 9.79
N LEU A 159 1.15 6.84 8.93
CA LEU A 159 1.12 6.94 7.48
C LEU A 159 -0.07 6.14 6.96
N LEU A 160 -1.07 6.83 6.41
CA LEU A 160 -2.22 6.20 5.77
C LEU A 160 -2.02 6.15 4.26
N ASN A 161 -2.00 4.94 3.69
CA ASN A 161 -2.18 4.73 2.26
C ASN A 161 -3.67 4.43 2.00
N PRO A 162 -4.44 5.38 1.44
CA PRO A 162 -5.89 5.30 1.37
C PRO A 162 -6.37 4.47 0.16
N ALA A 163 -5.83 3.30 0.00
CA ALA A 163 -6.09 2.40 -1.13
C ALA A 163 -6.70 1.06 -0.66
N PRO A 164 -7.84 0.62 -1.25
CA PRO A 164 -8.71 1.38 -2.15
C PRO A 164 -9.40 2.55 -1.44
N ALA A 165 -9.51 3.69 -2.14
CA ALA A 165 -10.09 4.89 -1.54
C ALA A 165 -11.59 4.72 -1.26
N ARG A 166 -12.00 5.19 -0.09
CA ARG A 166 -13.39 5.36 0.35
C ARG A 166 -13.47 6.54 1.29
N PRO A 167 -14.66 7.12 1.50
CA PRO A 167 -14.84 8.17 2.51
C PRO A 167 -14.30 7.72 3.88
N LEU A 168 -13.65 8.64 4.59
CA LEU A 168 -13.16 8.42 5.95
C LEU A 168 -14.10 9.12 6.95
N PRO A 169 -14.37 8.51 8.12
CA PRO A 169 -15.03 9.20 9.21
C PRO A 169 -14.27 10.50 9.59
N ASP A 170 -14.99 11.57 9.89
CA ASP A 170 -14.37 12.87 10.19
C ASP A 170 -13.39 12.79 11.38
N ALA A 171 -13.65 11.92 12.34
CA ALA A 171 -12.77 11.70 13.48
C ALA A 171 -11.41 11.07 13.13
N CYS A 172 -11.24 10.52 11.92
CA CYS A 172 -9.97 9.92 11.48
C CYS A 172 -8.96 10.95 10.99
N TRP A 173 -9.45 12.07 10.40
CA TRP A 173 -8.57 13.03 9.74
C TRP A 173 -7.45 13.57 10.63
N PRO A 174 -7.72 14.03 11.89
CA PRO A 174 -6.66 14.53 12.76
C PRO A 174 -5.72 13.44 13.33
N LEU A 175 -6.00 12.16 13.02
CA LEU A 175 -5.15 11.02 13.43
C LEU A 175 -4.07 10.69 12.39
N ILE A 176 -4.09 11.35 11.23
CA ILE A 176 -3.23 11.06 10.08
C ILE A 176 -2.10 12.09 10.03
N ASP A 177 -0.87 11.67 10.33
CA ASP A 177 0.30 12.55 10.19
C ASP A 177 0.77 12.66 8.73
N VAL A 178 0.60 11.56 7.97
CA VAL A 178 0.99 11.47 6.57
C VAL A 178 -0.07 10.71 5.78
N LEU A 179 -0.56 11.30 4.69
CA LEU A 179 -1.55 10.71 3.79
C LEU A 179 -0.94 10.56 2.39
N THR A 180 -1.06 9.37 1.78
CA THR A 180 -0.43 9.08 0.47
C THR A 180 -1.44 8.56 -0.56
N PRO A 181 -2.41 9.38 -1.02
CA PRO A 181 -3.30 9.01 -2.11
C PRO A 181 -2.59 9.12 -3.46
N ASN A 182 -3.17 8.47 -4.48
CA ASN A 182 -2.89 8.81 -5.87
C ASN A 182 -3.92 9.84 -6.42
N GLN A 183 -3.78 10.21 -7.70
CA GLN A 183 -4.65 11.18 -8.38
C GLN A 183 -6.13 10.76 -8.43
N THR A 184 -6.41 9.46 -8.47
CA THR A 184 -7.79 8.93 -8.52
C THR A 184 -8.38 8.74 -7.12
N GLU A 185 -7.56 8.53 -6.11
CA GLU A 185 -7.97 8.33 -4.71
C GLU A 185 -8.27 9.67 -4.01
N ALA A 186 -7.51 10.71 -4.34
CA ALA A 186 -7.64 12.02 -3.70
C ALA A 186 -9.05 12.62 -3.78
N PRO A 187 -9.71 12.68 -4.95
CA PRO A 187 -11.09 13.19 -5.04
C PRO A 187 -12.10 12.30 -4.29
N VAL A 188 -11.93 10.98 -4.31
CA VAL A 188 -12.82 10.05 -3.58
C VAL A 188 -12.79 10.32 -2.07
N LEU A 189 -11.61 10.57 -1.50
CA LEU A 189 -11.45 10.92 -0.09
C LEU A 189 -12.16 12.22 0.29
N LEU A 190 -12.24 13.16 -0.64
CA LEU A 190 -12.95 14.44 -0.45
C LEU A 190 -14.46 14.33 -0.73
N GLY A 191 -14.94 13.16 -1.19
CA GLY A 191 -16.33 12.97 -1.57
C GLY A 191 -16.73 13.74 -2.83
N LEU A 192 -15.78 13.95 -3.74
CA LEU A 192 -16.00 14.66 -4.99
C LEU A 192 -16.46 13.73 -6.11
N ASP A 193 -17.41 14.19 -6.90
CA ASP A 193 -17.90 13.48 -8.07
C ASP A 193 -16.92 13.58 -9.25
N GLU A 194 -17.08 12.70 -10.25
CA GLU A 194 -16.36 12.81 -11.50
C GLU A 194 -16.61 14.17 -12.16
N GLY A 195 -15.54 14.79 -12.66
CA GLY A 195 -15.63 16.12 -13.29
C GLY A 195 -15.65 17.30 -12.32
N HIS A 196 -15.22 17.12 -11.06
CA HIS A 196 -15.15 18.15 -10.01
C HIS A 196 -14.32 19.39 -10.38
N GLY A 197 -13.48 19.33 -11.40
CA GLY A 197 -12.73 20.47 -11.95
C GLY A 197 -11.54 20.98 -11.11
N LEU A 198 -11.23 20.34 -9.97
CA LEU A 198 -10.06 20.70 -9.15
C LEU A 198 -8.79 20.06 -9.72
N GLY A 199 -7.70 20.80 -9.69
CA GLY A 199 -6.37 20.26 -9.99
C GLY A 199 -5.74 19.53 -8.80
N ASP A 200 -4.68 18.73 -9.07
CA ASP A 200 -4.00 17.95 -8.04
C ASP A 200 -3.48 18.82 -6.88
N GLU A 201 -3.05 20.07 -7.15
CA GLU A 201 -2.60 20.98 -6.11
C GLU A 201 -3.73 21.41 -5.17
N ASP A 202 -4.92 21.65 -5.72
CA ASP A 202 -6.09 22.04 -4.92
C ASP A 202 -6.59 20.87 -4.09
N LEU A 203 -6.56 19.65 -4.67
CA LEU A 203 -6.86 18.40 -3.94
C LEU A 203 -5.86 18.19 -2.79
N ALA A 204 -4.56 18.41 -3.05
CA ALA A 204 -3.53 18.26 -2.02
C ALA A 204 -3.72 19.25 -0.86
N ARG A 205 -4.06 20.53 -1.16
CA ARG A 205 -4.37 21.55 -0.14
C ARG A 205 -5.62 21.17 0.67
N ALA A 206 -6.70 20.78 0.00
CA ALA A 206 -7.95 20.40 0.66
C ALA A 206 -7.77 19.19 1.58
N LEU A 207 -7.05 18.15 1.15
CA LEU A 207 -6.73 16.99 1.98
C LEU A 207 -5.86 17.39 3.17
N ARG A 208 -4.88 18.27 2.95
CA ARG A 208 -4.03 18.75 4.03
C ARG A 208 -4.80 19.56 5.08
N GLU A 209 -5.74 20.39 4.67
CA GLU A 209 -6.62 21.13 5.59
C GLU A 209 -7.42 20.16 6.49
N ARG A 210 -7.84 19.01 5.96
CA ARG A 210 -8.55 18.00 6.74
C ARG A 210 -7.66 17.22 7.70
N THR A 211 -6.46 16.82 7.28
CA THR A 211 -5.55 16.05 8.12
C THR A 211 -4.78 16.91 9.13
N GLY A 212 -4.46 18.16 8.77
CA GLY A 212 -3.46 18.97 9.46
C GLY A 212 -2.03 18.44 9.34
N GLY A 213 -1.83 17.32 8.64
CA GLY A 213 -0.55 16.63 8.44
C GLY A 213 0.04 16.88 7.05
N THR A 214 0.97 16.03 6.65
CA THR A 214 1.56 16.02 5.31
C THR A 214 0.70 15.21 4.35
N VAL A 215 0.45 15.73 3.15
CA VAL A 215 -0.21 14.97 2.07
C VAL A 215 0.75 14.82 0.90
N VAL A 216 0.87 13.61 0.38
CA VAL A 216 1.69 13.28 -0.79
C VAL A 216 0.80 12.64 -1.85
N ILE A 217 0.43 13.39 -2.89
CA ILE A 217 -0.32 12.82 -4.02
C ILE A 217 0.67 12.22 -5.02
N THR A 218 0.62 10.90 -5.20
CA THR A 218 1.43 10.21 -6.21
C THR A 218 0.81 10.35 -7.59
N ARG A 219 1.63 10.67 -8.62
CA ARG A 219 1.19 10.98 -9.98
C ARG A 219 1.87 10.10 -11.04
N GLY A 220 2.22 8.88 -10.66
CA GLY A 220 2.88 7.94 -11.56
C GLY A 220 4.13 8.52 -12.23
N GLY A 221 4.11 8.59 -13.56
CA GLY A 221 5.23 9.14 -14.36
C GLY A 221 5.47 10.65 -14.21
N GLU A 222 4.60 11.37 -13.49
CA GLU A 222 4.75 12.81 -13.19
C GLU A 222 5.34 13.08 -11.79
N GLY A 223 5.69 12.03 -11.04
CA GLY A 223 6.26 12.13 -9.71
C GLY A 223 5.23 12.28 -8.61
N ALA A 224 5.37 13.26 -7.73
CA ALA A 224 4.46 13.47 -6.61
C ALA A 224 4.30 14.96 -6.28
N LEU A 225 3.16 15.31 -5.67
CA LEU A 225 2.94 16.60 -5.01
C LEU A 225 2.99 16.41 -3.50
N VAL A 226 3.71 17.29 -2.82
CA VAL A 226 3.85 17.30 -1.36
C VAL A 226 3.20 18.57 -0.82
N ALA A 227 2.13 18.44 -0.04
CA ALA A 227 1.47 19.55 0.65
C ALA A 227 1.85 19.54 2.14
N GLN A 228 2.47 20.63 2.60
CA GLN A 228 2.88 20.88 3.97
C GLN A 228 2.47 22.28 4.40
N ASP A 229 2.80 22.72 5.63
CA ASP A 229 2.56 24.09 6.13
C ASP A 229 3.15 25.18 5.23
N THR A 230 4.27 24.87 4.58
CA THR A 230 4.99 25.78 3.68
C THR A 230 4.36 25.90 2.28
N GLY A 231 3.31 25.12 2.00
CA GLY A 231 2.65 25.11 0.69
C GLY A 231 2.71 23.75 -0.02
N VAL A 232 2.47 23.76 -1.31
CA VAL A 232 2.55 22.57 -2.18
C VAL A 232 3.81 22.64 -3.03
N THR A 233 4.60 21.56 -3.02
CA THR A 233 5.80 21.43 -3.83
C THR A 233 5.71 20.19 -4.70
N ALA A 234 6.24 20.27 -5.92
CA ALA A 234 6.34 19.12 -6.82
C ALA A 234 7.69 18.41 -6.64
N VAL A 235 7.65 17.10 -6.48
CA VAL A 235 8.83 16.22 -6.52
C VAL A 235 8.84 15.50 -7.86
N PRO A 236 9.87 15.68 -8.69
CA PRO A 236 9.93 15.07 -10.00
C PRO A 236 10.01 13.53 -9.91
N PRO A 237 9.54 12.81 -10.94
CA PRO A 237 9.66 11.36 -10.98
C PRO A 237 11.13 10.95 -11.15
N HIS A 238 11.50 9.83 -10.56
CA HIS A 238 12.73 9.17 -10.97
C HIS A 238 12.47 8.44 -12.30
N PRO A 239 13.36 8.55 -13.33
CA PRO A 239 13.11 7.92 -14.62
C PRO A 239 13.11 6.39 -14.50
N ALA A 240 12.05 5.76 -14.98
CA ALA A 240 12.01 4.32 -15.17
C ALA A 240 12.76 3.94 -16.45
N ARG A 241 13.55 2.85 -16.43
CA ARG A 241 14.27 2.37 -17.64
C ARG A 241 13.29 1.86 -18.69
N THR A 242 12.29 1.13 -18.26
CA THR A 242 11.18 0.59 -19.04
C THR A 242 9.97 0.46 -18.12
N VAL A 243 8.76 0.53 -18.65
CA VAL A 243 7.55 0.22 -17.91
C VAL A 243 7.06 -1.16 -18.39
N VAL A 244 7.11 -2.13 -17.48
CA VAL A 244 6.72 -3.53 -17.73
C VAL A 244 5.40 -3.84 -17.04
N ASP A 245 5.28 -3.47 -15.75
CA ASP A 245 4.12 -3.73 -14.90
C ASP A 245 4.04 -2.63 -13.83
N THR A 246 2.92 -1.94 -13.72
CA THR A 246 2.74 -0.87 -12.72
C THR A 246 2.20 -1.37 -11.39
N THR A 247 1.86 -2.66 -11.29
CA THR A 247 1.30 -3.26 -10.07
C THR A 247 2.32 -3.21 -8.93
N GLY A 248 1.88 -2.78 -7.76
CA GLY A 248 2.73 -2.67 -6.57
C GLY A 248 3.67 -1.46 -6.53
N ALA A 249 3.67 -0.58 -7.55
CA ALA A 249 4.50 0.63 -7.54
C ALA A 249 4.12 1.58 -6.39
N GLY A 250 2.83 1.73 -6.11
CA GLY A 250 2.33 2.50 -4.97
C GLY A 250 2.73 1.88 -3.62
N ASP A 251 2.69 0.55 -3.50
CA ASP A 251 3.12 -0.16 -2.29
C ASP A 251 4.63 0.01 -2.05
N SER A 252 5.41 -0.12 -3.13
CA SER A 252 6.86 0.12 -3.12
C SER A 252 7.20 1.55 -2.72
N PHE A 253 6.48 2.53 -3.27
CA PHE A 253 6.59 3.95 -2.88
C PHE A 253 6.29 4.12 -1.39
N THR A 254 5.15 3.60 -0.90
CA THR A 254 4.71 3.73 0.49
C THR A 254 5.72 3.09 1.45
N ALA A 255 6.23 1.89 1.13
CA ALA A 255 7.26 1.21 1.92
C ALA A 255 8.56 2.03 2.00
N ALA A 256 9.07 2.51 0.86
CA ALA A 256 10.28 3.31 0.81
C ALA A 256 10.11 4.66 1.52
N PHE A 257 8.95 5.28 1.39
CA PHE A 257 8.63 6.53 2.08
C PHE A 257 8.59 6.34 3.60
N ALA A 258 7.90 5.29 4.08
CA ALA A 258 7.85 4.95 5.50
C ALA A 258 9.25 4.71 6.09
N VAL A 259 10.10 3.94 5.37
CA VAL A 259 11.48 3.70 5.77
C VAL A 259 12.29 5.00 5.84
N ALA A 260 12.18 5.86 4.83
CA ALA A 260 12.90 7.13 4.80
C ALA A 260 12.46 8.09 5.92
N LEU A 261 11.15 8.10 6.25
CA LEU A 261 10.62 8.85 7.39
C LEU A 261 11.14 8.29 8.73
N ALA A 262 11.20 6.95 8.87
CA ALA A 262 11.75 6.29 10.05
C ALA A 262 13.26 6.53 10.23
N GLU A 263 13.99 6.80 9.14
CA GLU A 263 15.38 7.25 9.14
C GLU A 263 15.55 8.73 9.52
N GLY A 264 14.44 9.47 9.72
CA GLY A 264 14.46 10.88 10.05
C GLY A 264 14.77 11.81 8.86
N ARG A 265 14.61 11.33 7.63
CA ARG A 265 14.81 12.18 6.45
C ARG A 265 13.72 13.26 6.37
N PRO A 266 14.06 14.46 5.90
CA PRO A 266 13.06 15.46 5.52
C PRO A 266 12.07 14.89 4.50
N VAL A 267 10.80 15.32 4.57
CA VAL A 267 9.71 14.77 3.74
C VAL A 267 10.06 14.77 2.26
N ASP A 268 10.55 15.89 1.72
CA ASP A 268 10.89 15.99 0.29
C ASP A 268 11.93 14.93 -0.12
N ARG A 269 12.97 14.73 0.72
CA ARG A 269 13.99 13.71 0.49
C ARG A 269 13.46 12.29 0.63
N ALA A 270 12.51 12.10 1.53
CA ALA A 270 11.82 10.81 1.70
C ALA A 270 10.96 10.49 0.47
N VAL A 271 10.25 11.49 -0.08
CA VAL A 271 9.47 11.34 -1.32
C VAL A 271 10.38 11.09 -2.53
N GLU A 272 11.49 11.82 -2.68
CA GLU A 272 12.50 11.54 -3.72
C GLU A 272 12.97 10.09 -3.66
N TYR A 273 13.31 9.58 -2.47
CA TYR A 273 13.71 8.18 -2.28
C TYR A 273 12.59 7.20 -2.66
N ALA A 274 11.36 7.52 -2.33
CA ALA A 274 10.18 6.71 -2.66
C ALA A 274 9.89 6.68 -4.17
N THR A 275 10.12 7.78 -4.90
CA THR A 275 9.97 7.79 -6.37
C THR A 275 10.96 6.84 -7.06
N VAL A 276 12.18 6.69 -6.52
CA VAL A 276 13.17 5.70 -7.01
C VAL A 276 12.63 4.27 -6.85
N ALA A 277 11.98 3.97 -5.71
CA ALA A 277 11.42 2.66 -5.46
C ALA A 277 10.27 2.35 -6.43
N GLY A 278 9.33 3.27 -6.63
CA GLY A 278 8.27 3.13 -7.63
C GLY A 278 8.82 2.91 -9.04
N ALA A 279 9.80 3.71 -9.46
CA ALA A 279 10.46 3.60 -10.76
C ALA A 279 11.24 2.28 -10.94
N HIS A 280 11.75 1.69 -9.86
CA HIS A 280 12.33 0.36 -9.90
C HIS A 280 11.23 -0.70 -10.13
N THR A 281 10.18 -0.64 -9.35
CA THR A 281 9.09 -1.62 -9.36
C THR A 281 8.43 -1.72 -10.73
N VAL A 282 8.10 -0.61 -11.37
CA VAL A 282 7.44 -0.65 -12.70
C VAL A 282 8.29 -1.29 -13.81
N SER A 283 9.58 -1.53 -13.58
CA SER A 283 10.49 -2.12 -14.57
C SER A 283 10.57 -3.65 -14.50
N ILE A 284 9.83 -4.28 -13.59
CA ILE A 284 9.87 -5.73 -13.32
C ILE A 284 8.44 -6.25 -13.22
N ALA A 285 8.16 -7.42 -13.82
CA ALA A 285 6.84 -8.04 -13.78
C ALA A 285 6.55 -8.64 -12.39
N GLY A 286 5.30 -8.53 -11.95
CA GLY A 286 4.81 -9.04 -10.67
C GLY A 286 5.16 -8.14 -9.49
N VAL A 287 4.43 -8.30 -8.37
CA VAL A 287 4.56 -7.39 -7.21
C VAL A 287 5.77 -7.73 -6.37
N ILE A 288 5.76 -8.89 -5.70
CA ILE A 288 6.84 -9.27 -4.77
C ILE A 288 8.22 -9.33 -5.44
N PRO A 289 8.38 -9.90 -6.67
CA PRO A 289 9.67 -9.87 -7.35
C PRO A 289 10.19 -8.47 -7.64
N ALA A 290 9.28 -7.50 -7.86
CA ALA A 290 9.62 -6.13 -8.24
C ALA A 290 9.95 -5.21 -7.06
N LEU A 291 9.61 -5.57 -5.82
CA LEU A 291 9.96 -4.76 -4.64
C LEU A 291 11.49 -4.70 -4.46
N PRO A 292 12.08 -3.50 -4.45
CA PRO A 292 13.54 -3.35 -4.42
C PRO A 292 14.14 -3.66 -3.06
N THR A 293 15.38 -4.11 -3.08
CA THR A 293 16.26 -4.09 -1.91
C THR A 293 16.93 -2.74 -1.76
N ARG A 294 17.44 -2.44 -0.55
CA ARG A 294 18.21 -1.22 -0.28
C ARG A 294 19.42 -1.07 -1.24
N ALA A 295 20.13 -2.15 -1.51
CA ALA A 295 21.27 -2.13 -2.43
C ALA A 295 20.87 -1.72 -3.84
N GLN A 296 19.73 -2.22 -4.33
CA GLN A 296 19.21 -1.87 -5.66
C GLN A 296 18.80 -0.40 -5.74
N LEU A 297 18.16 0.17 -4.70
CA LEU A 297 17.82 1.59 -4.66
C LEU A 297 19.07 2.46 -4.62
N ASN A 298 20.05 2.14 -3.78
CA ASN A 298 21.29 2.89 -3.68
C ASN A 298 22.07 2.90 -5.02
N ALA A 299 22.08 1.76 -5.72
CA ALA A 299 22.69 1.68 -7.04
C ALA A 299 21.99 2.56 -8.09
N ARG A 300 20.66 2.69 -8.02
CA ARG A 300 19.90 3.58 -8.91
C ARG A 300 20.16 5.05 -8.62
N ILE A 301 20.19 5.44 -7.35
CA ILE A 301 20.47 6.82 -6.94
C ILE A 301 21.89 7.21 -7.39
N GLY A 302 22.90 6.34 -7.17
CA GLY A 302 24.28 6.60 -7.57
C GLY A 302 24.53 6.63 -9.10
N SER A 303 23.62 6.03 -9.89
CA SER A 303 23.72 6.06 -11.35
C SER A 303 23.06 7.30 -11.99
N ALA A 304 22.30 8.07 -11.23
CA ALA A 304 21.63 9.29 -11.68
C ALA A 304 22.40 10.57 -11.31
N SER A 305 23.48 10.43 -10.52
CA SER A 305 24.41 11.51 -10.14
C SER A 305 25.59 11.56 -11.10
#